data_31db1ca2298077efe632cb5d7e489d31
#
_entry.id   31db1ca2298077efe632cb5d7e489d31
#
_cell.length_a   1.000
_cell.length_b   1.000
_cell.length_c   1.000
_cell.angle_alpha   90.00
_cell.angle_beta   90.00
_cell.angle_gamma   90.00
#
_symmetry.space_group_name_H-M   'P 1'
#
loop_
_entity.id
_entity.type
_entity.pdbx_description
1 polymer ?
#
loop_
_entity_poly.entity_id
_entity_poly.type
_entity_poly.pdbx_seq_one_letter_code
_entity_poly.pdbx_strand_id
1 'polypeptide(L)'
;MVGARIAVLRRSAGLSQAELARRLRISPSAVGMYEQGRREPAADMLVAIAEIFGVSTDYLLTGKAHSEAEQAVTEKSALQCLAETDAFLSRRRGRPFSRQELAVLFAAMLMEP
;
A
#
# COMPACT_ATOMS: atom_id res chain seq x y z
N MET A 1 -16.47 -4.71 1.85
CA MET A 1 -16.35 -6.11 2.33
C MET A 1 -14.97 -6.64 2.03
N VAL A 2 -14.42 -7.41 2.93
CA VAL A 2 -13.07 -7.99 2.82
C VAL A 2 -12.88 -8.76 1.52
N GLY A 3 -13.82 -9.64 1.19
CA GLY A 3 -13.71 -10.49 0.01
C GLY A 3 -13.58 -9.71 -1.30
N ALA A 4 -14.35 -8.66 -1.46
CA ALA A 4 -14.29 -7.80 -2.65
C ALA A 4 -12.91 -7.12 -2.77
N ARG A 5 -12.34 -6.68 -1.64
CA ARG A 5 -11.02 -6.06 -1.63
C ARG A 5 -9.92 -7.06 -1.97
N ILE A 6 -10.02 -8.28 -1.45
CA ILE A 6 -9.07 -9.36 -1.79
C ILE A 6 -9.10 -9.60 -3.30
N ALA A 7 -10.28 -9.68 -3.90
CA ALA A 7 -10.42 -9.89 -5.34
C ALA A 7 -9.79 -8.74 -6.15
N VAL A 8 -10.02 -7.50 -5.75
CA VAL A 8 -9.45 -6.32 -6.41
C VAL A 8 -7.93 -6.33 -6.32
N LEU A 9 -7.39 -6.56 -5.13
CA LEU A 9 -5.94 -6.61 -4.91
C LEU A 9 -5.29 -7.73 -5.72
N ARG A 10 -5.92 -8.91 -5.72
CA ARG A 10 -5.44 -10.06 -6.49
C ARG A 10 -5.36 -9.74 -7.97
N ARG A 11 -6.43 -9.21 -8.55
CA ARG A 11 -6.49 -8.84 -9.96
C ARG A 11 -5.49 -7.74 -10.31
N SER A 12 -5.37 -6.74 -9.45
CA SER A 12 -4.40 -5.65 -9.62
C SER A 12 -2.96 -6.15 -9.61
N ALA A 13 -2.68 -7.20 -8.86
CA ALA A 13 -1.36 -7.83 -8.80
C ALA A 13 -1.13 -8.83 -9.95
N GLY A 14 -2.13 -9.06 -10.81
CA GLY A 14 -2.04 -10.01 -11.90
C GLY A 14 -2.04 -11.47 -11.47
N LEU A 15 -2.57 -11.78 -10.29
CA LEU A 15 -2.60 -13.14 -9.75
C LEU A 15 -3.94 -13.83 -10.04
N SER A 16 -3.88 -15.12 -10.37
CA SER A 16 -5.08 -15.97 -10.41
C SER A 16 -5.46 -16.38 -8.98
N GLN A 17 -6.69 -16.90 -8.81
CA GLN A 17 -7.08 -17.47 -7.52
C GLN A 17 -6.16 -18.62 -7.10
N ALA A 18 -5.74 -19.44 -8.06
CA ALA A 18 -4.83 -20.55 -7.79
C ALA A 18 -3.45 -20.08 -7.35
N GLU A 19 -2.93 -19.01 -7.94
CA GLU A 19 -1.63 -18.45 -7.56
C GLU A 19 -1.67 -17.84 -6.16
N LEU A 20 -2.72 -17.11 -5.82
CA LEU A 20 -2.90 -16.56 -4.48
C LEU A 20 -3.05 -17.69 -3.47
N ALA A 21 -3.85 -18.70 -3.78
CA ALA A 21 -4.04 -19.88 -2.93
C ALA A 21 -2.71 -20.59 -2.62
N ARG A 22 -1.86 -20.72 -3.62
CA ARG A 22 -0.53 -21.31 -3.46
C ARG A 22 0.33 -20.53 -2.48
N ARG A 23 0.32 -19.21 -2.59
CA ARG A 23 1.07 -18.33 -1.68
C ARG A 23 0.54 -18.38 -0.25
N LEU A 24 -0.76 -18.56 -0.10
CA LEU A 24 -1.40 -18.66 1.21
C LEU A 24 -1.43 -20.10 1.74
N ARG A 25 -1.00 -21.08 0.95
CA ARG A 25 -1.02 -22.51 1.29
C ARG A 25 -2.44 -23.03 1.59
N ILE A 26 -3.39 -22.58 0.80
CA ILE A 26 -4.80 -22.99 0.88
C ILE A 26 -5.28 -23.43 -0.50
N SER A 27 -6.49 -23.94 -0.58
CA SER A 27 -7.07 -24.34 -1.87
C SER A 27 -7.57 -23.11 -2.65
N PRO A 28 -7.59 -23.19 -4.00
CA PRO A 28 -8.21 -22.13 -4.82
C PRO A 28 -9.68 -21.91 -4.47
N SER A 29 -10.39 -22.96 -4.10
CA SER A 29 -11.79 -22.88 -3.64
C SER A 29 -11.93 -22.01 -2.39
N ALA A 30 -10.98 -22.10 -1.47
CA ALA A 30 -10.97 -21.26 -0.26
C ALA A 30 -10.83 -19.78 -0.63
N VAL A 31 -9.94 -19.45 -1.56
CA VAL A 31 -9.80 -18.06 -2.05
C VAL A 31 -11.12 -17.59 -2.67
N GLY A 32 -11.74 -18.42 -3.50
CA GLY A 32 -13.02 -18.11 -4.10
C GLY A 32 -14.12 -17.87 -3.06
N MET A 33 -14.16 -18.66 -2.00
CA MET A 33 -15.10 -18.46 -0.91
C MET A 33 -14.87 -17.13 -0.17
N TYR A 34 -13.62 -16.77 0.07
CA TYR A 34 -13.29 -15.47 0.68
C TYR A 34 -13.76 -14.32 -0.21
N GLU A 35 -13.48 -14.38 -1.50
CA GLU A 35 -13.84 -13.34 -2.46
C GLU A 35 -15.35 -13.17 -2.61
N GLN A 36 -16.10 -14.25 -2.48
CA GLN A 36 -17.55 -14.25 -2.57
C GLN A 36 -18.26 -13.92 -1.24
N GLY A 37 -17.50 -13.79 -0.17
CA GLY A 37 -18.07 -13.52 1.16
C GLY A 37 -18.74 -14.74 1.81
N ARG A 38 -18.52 -15.92 1.28
CA ARG A 38 -19.07 -17.17 1.83
C ARG A 38 -18.30 -17.66 3.05
N ARG A 39 -17.07 -17.26 3.19
CA ARG A 39 -16.19 -17.59 4.31
C ARG A 39 -15.32 -16.38 4.63
N GLU A 40 -15.20 -16.06 5.91
CA GLU A 40 -14.32 -14.99 6.35
C GLU A 40 -12.93 -15.54 6.69
N PRO A 41 -11.86 -14.87 6.21
CA PRO A 41 -10.51 -15.26 6.60
C PRO A 41 -10.31 -15.07 8.10
N ALA A 42 -9.65 -16.04 8.74
CA ALA A 42 -9.22 -15.89 10.12
C ALA A 42 -8.15 -14.79 10.25
N ALA A 43 -7.89 -14.35 11.46
CA ALA A 43 -6.97 -13.23 11.71
C ALA A 43 -5.56 -13.49 11.14
N ASP A 44 -5.02 -14.69 11.31
CA ASP A 44 -3.72 -15.08 10.75
C ASP A 44 -3.72 -15.06 9.21
N MET A 45 -4.83 -15.45 8.61
CA MET A 45 -4.99 -15.42 7.16
C MET A 45 -5.08 -13.98 6.65
N LEU A 46 -5.78 -13.08 7.36
CA LEU A 46 -5.82 -11.67 7.03
C LEU A 46 -4.43 -11.03 7.05
N VAL A 47 -3.62 -11.35 8.04
CA VAL A 47 -2.24 -10.89 8.14
C VAL A 47 -1.43 -11.37 6.95
N ALA A 48 -1.55 -12.64 6.60
CA ALA A 48 -0.84 -13.22 5.45
C ALA A 48 -1.22 -12.54 4.13
N ILE A 49 -2.51 -12.31 3.92
CA ILE A 49 -3.02 -11.62 2.73
C ILE A 49 -2.50 -10.18 2.68
N ALA A 50 -2.55 -9.47 3.80
CA ALA A 50 -2.06 -8.11 3.92
C ALA A 50 -0.57 -8.01 3.57
N GLU A 51 0.24 -8.95 4.05
CA GLU A 51 1.66 -9.00 3.74
C GLU A 51 1.94 -9.23 2.26
N ILE A 52 1.19 -10.12 1.62
CA ILE A 52 1.37 -10.42 0.19
C ILE A 52 1.12 -9.17 -0.65
N PHE A 53 0.10 -8.38 -0.33
CA PHE A 53 -0.28 -7.21 -1.10
C PHE A 53 0.33 -5.91 -0.59
N GLY A 54 1.07 -5.95 0.50
CA GLY A 54 1.70 -4.75 1.07
C GLY A 54 0.70 -3.73 1.60
N VAL A 55 -0.43 -4.20 2.13
CA VAL A 55 -1.48 -3.36 2.71
C VAL A 55 -1.66 -3.72 4.19
N SER A 56 -2.35 -2.87 4.93
CA SER A 56 -2.69 -3.15 6.33
C SER A 56 -3.90 -4.08 6.43
N THR A 57 -4.03 -4.79 7.55
CA THR A 57 -5.24 -5.55 7.86
C THR A 57 -6.46 -4.64 8.00
N ASP A 58 -6.25 -3.42 8.50
CA ASP A 58 -7.31 -2.41 8.58
C ASP A 58 -7.85 -2.05 7.20
N TYR A 59 -6.98 -1.90 6.21
CA TYR A 59 -7.41 -1.68 4.84
C TYR A 59 -8.27 -2.83 4.32
N LEU A 60 -7.88 -4.07 4.58
CA LEU A 60 -8.68 -5.23 4.17
C LEU A 60 -10.06 -5.23 4.82
N LEU A 61 -10.13 -4.86 6.10
CA LEU A 61 -11.38 -4.90 6.87
C LEU A 61 -12.29 -3.72 6.60
N THR A 62 -11.74 -2.52 6.44
CA THR A 62 -12.52 -1.29 6.39
C THR A 62 -12.48 -0.57 5.06
N GLY A 63 -11.50 -0.88 4.21
CA GLY A 63 -11.27 -0.17 2.94
C GLY A 63 -10.58 1.18 3.11
N LYS A 64 -10.11 1.49 4.32
CA LYS A 64 -9.39 2.72 4.61
C LYS A 64 -7.91 2.39 4.79
N ALA A 65 -7.06 3.02 3.99
CA ALA A 65 -5.62 2.79 4.04
C ALA A 65 -5.02 3.21 5.38
N HIS A 66 -5.51 4.32 5.95
CA HIS A 66 -5.05 4.86 7.24
C HIS A 66 -6.22 5.59 7.92
N SER A 67 -6.13 5.80 9.25
CA SER A 67 -7.01 6.73 9.94
C SER A 67 -6.73 8.17 9.46
N GLU A 68 -7.69 9.06 9.61
CA GLU A 68 -7.50 10.47 9.24
C GLU A 68 -6.30 11.09 9.94
N ALA A 69 -6.08 10.74 11.20
CA ALA A 69 -4.93 11.21 11.97
C ALA A 69 -3.60 10.71 11.39
N GLU A 70 -3.53 9.45 10.99
CA GLU A 70 -2.35 8.87 10.37
C GLU A 70 -2.07 9.48 9.00
N GLN A 71 -3.09 9.73 8.19
CA GLN A 71 -2.94 10.42 6.91
C GLN A 71 -2.41 11.83 7.09
N ALA A 72 -2.93 12.58 8.06
CA ALA A 72 -2.46 13.93 8.35
C ALA A 72 -0.99 13.94 8.78
N VAL A 73 -0.57 13.00 9.63
CA VAL A 73 0.83 12.84 10.04
C VAL A 73 1.71 12.51 8.84
N THR A 74 1.26 11.60 7.97
CA THR A 74 1.99 11.21 6.77
C THR A 74 2.19 12.39 5.82
N GLU A 75 1.17 13.20 5.60
CA GLU A 75 1.24 14.40 4.77
C GLU A 75 2.23 15.43 5.34
N LYS A 76 2.19 15.68 6.64
CA LYS A 76 3.15 16.56 7.31
C LYS A 76 4.57 16.04 7.18
N SER A 77 4.78 14.76 7.35
CA SER A 77 6.10 14.13 7.22
C SER A 77 6.63 14.27 5.79
N ALA A 78 5.77 14.11 4.79
CA ALA A 78 6.13 14.28 3.38
C ALA A 78 6.55 15.72 3.08
N LEU A 79 5.80 16.72 3.56
CA LEU A 79 6.12 18.12 3.40
C LEU A 79 7.43 18.49 4.10
N GLN A 80 7.66 17.97 5.29
CA GLN A 80 8.90 18.17 6.03
C GLN A 80 10.10 17.58 5.29
N CYS A 81 9.95 16.37 4.74
CA CYS A 81 10.98 15.74 3.94
C CYS A 81 11.35 16.58 2.70
N LEU A 82 10.36 17.15 2.02
CA LEU A 82 10.60 18.05 0.89
C LEU A 82 11.39 19.29 1.30
N ALA A 83 11.04 19.91 2.42
CA ALA A 83 11.73 21.08 2.93
C ALA A 83 13.19 20.77 3.28
N GLU A 84 13.45 19.67 3.96
CA GLU A 84 14.79 19.22 4.32
C GLU A 84 15.62 18.87 3.09
N THR A 85 15.02 18.21 2.11
CA THR A 85 15.67 17.85 0.85
C THR A 85 16.04 19.10 0.07
N ASP A 86 15.17 20.11 0.00
CA ASP A 86 15.43 21.37 -0.65
C ASP A 86 16.62 22.07 -0.02
N ALA A 87 16.66 22.19 1.30
CA ALA A 87 17.75 22.80 2.03
C ALA A 87 19.09 22.10 1.76
N PHE A 88 19.08 20.76 1.77
CA PHE A 88 20.27 19.95 1.53
C PHE A 88 20.78 20.09 0.10
N LEU A 89 19.91 19.99 -0.89
CA LEU A 89 20.26 20.06 -2.30
C LEU A 89 20.65 21.47 -2.72
N SER A 90 20.00 22.49 -2.14
CA SER A 90 20.34 23.90 -2.40
C SER A 90 21.76 24.22 -2.00
N ARG A 91 22.26 23.68 -0.88
CA ARG A 91 23.64 23.86 -0.44
C ARG A 91 24.63 23.29 -1.43
N ARG A 92 24.32 22.17 -2.08
CA ARG A 92 25.20 21.54 -3.07
C ARG A 92 25.20 22.24 -4.42
N ARG A 93 24.04 22.76 -4.85
CA ARG A 93 23.88 23.43 -6.14
C ARG A 93 24.26 24.92 -6.12
N GLY A 94 24.29 25.50 -4.94
CA GLY A 94 24.45 26.94 -4.79
C GLY A 94 23.20 27.77 -5.13
N ARG A 95 22.07 27.10 -5.43
CA ARG A 95 20.77 27.73 -5.65
C ARG A 95 19.63 26.81 -5.21
N PRO A 96 18.49 27.36 -4.78
CA PRO A 96 17.32 26.53 -4.41
C PRO A 96 16.76 25.78 -5.61
N PHE A 97 16.23 24.59 -5.37
CA PHE A 97 15.43 23.89 -6.34
C PHE A 97 14.06 24.55 -6.51
N SER A 98 13.53 24.51 -7.72
CA SER A 98 12.15 24.93 -7.96
C SER A 98 11.19 23.90 -7.35
N ARG A 99 9.93 24.32 -7.11
CA ARG A 99 8.89 23.40 -6.64
C ARG A 99 8.69 22.22 -7.59
N GLN A 100 8.81 22.49 -8.89
CA GLN A 100 8.66 21.46 -9.90
C GLN A 100 9.80 20.44 -9.84
N GLU A 101 11.02 20.89 -9.65
CA GLU A 101 12.18 20.00 -9.48
C GLU A 101 12.05 19.14 -8.22
N LEU A 102 11.62 19.74 -7.10
CA LEU A 102 11.38 19.02 -5.85
C LEU A 102 10.26 17.99 -5.99
N ALA A 103 9.19 18.34 -6.68
CA ALA A 103 8.07 17.41 -6.90
C ALA A 103 8.51 16.19 -7.68
N VAL A 104 9.33 16.37 -8.70
CA VAL A 104 9.87 15.25 -9.51
C VAL A 104 10.80 14.38 -8.67
N LEU A 105 11.70 14.97 -7.90
CA LEU A 105 12.61 14.24 -7.02
C LEU A 105 11.85 13.44 -5.96
N PHE A 106 10.84 14.05 -5.35
CA PHE A 106 10.03 13.40 -4.32
C PHE A 106 9.21 12.25 -4.91
N ALA A 107 8.61 12.43 -6.08
CA ALA A 107 7.88 11.37 -6.76
C ALA A 107 8.80 10.18 -7.09
N ALA A 108 10.02 10.44 -7.53
CA ALA A 108 11.00 9.39 -7.79
C ALA A 108 11.35 8.61 -6.51
N MET A 109 11.51 9.30 -5.39
CA MET A 109 11.79 8.66 -4.09
C MET A 109 10.63 7.77 -3.62
N LEU A 110 9.39 8.18 -3.86
CA LEU A 110 8.22 7.39 -3.49
C LEU A 110 8.00 6.17 -4.38
N MET A 111 8.52 6.19 -5.61
CA MET A 111 8.39 5.09 -6.56
C MET A 111 9.47 4.02 -6.39
N GLU A 112 10.51 4.28 -5.62
CA GLU A 112 11.53 3.29 -5.31
C GLU A 112 10.98 2.27 -4.29
N PRO A 113 11.20 0.97 -4.52
CA PRO A 113 10.75 -0.08 -3.58
C PRO A 113 11.50 -0.04 -2.25
#